data_db9faf1b8af7eef69287f5ffc39e60ab
#
_entry.id   db9faf1b8af7eef69287f5ffc39e60ab
#
_cell.length_a   1.000
_cell.length_b   1.000
_cell.length_c   1.000
_cell.angle_alpha   90.00
_cell.angle_beta   90.00
_cell.angle_gamma   90.00
#
_symmetry.space_group_name_H-M   'P 1'
#
loop_
_entity.id
_entity.type
_entity.pdbx_description
1 polymer ?
#
loop_
_entity_poly.entity_id
_entity_poly.type
_entity_poly.pdbx_seq_one_letter_code
_entity_poly.pdbx_strand_id
1 'polypeptide(L)'
;KKKLPVVIAVSIANGTGDAQGSERGLEYDTMSGKYAEFVEREVLPRAAAEAHVKFTKDPNGRATMGYSSGGACALIMAWHHPELYRRVLAYSGTFINQQWPYNPQAPHGAWEFHEHLIARSPRKPIRIWLQVGDQDLLNPNVMRDGMHDWVLANENMAKVLAAKNYHYQFVFARNAVHVDRPTVR
;
A
#
# COMPACT_ATOMS: atom_id res chain seq x y z
N LYS A 1 -14.70 26.42 -4.84
CA LYS A 1 -15.40 25.29 -4.22
C LYS A 1 -14.36 24.38 -3.56
N LYS A 2 -14.52 24.03 -2.28
CA LYS A 2 -13.65 23.05 -1.60
C LYS A 2 -13.87 21.68 -2.27
N LYS A 3 -12.80 21.11 -2.83
CA LYS A 3 -12.85 19.80 -3.52
C LYS A 3 -12.63 18.63 -2.54
N LEU A 4 -12.01 18.88 -1.40
CA LEU A 4 -11.72 17.90 -0.34
C LEU A 4 -12.24 18.40 1.00
N PRO A 5 -12.67 17.50 1.90
CA PRO A 5 -12.91 17.85 3.29
C PRO A 5 -11.60 18.27 3.98
N VAL A 6 -11.71 18.89 5.14
CA VAL A 6 -10.55 19.13 6.01
C VAL A 6 -10.04 17.78 6.50
N VAL A 7 -8.74 17.54 6.32
CA VAL A 7 -8.08 16.30 6.74
C VAL A 7 -6.84 16.63 7.59
N ILE A 8 -6.46 15.69 8.44
CA ILE A 8 -5.17 15.69 9.12
C ILE A 8 -4.31 14.63 8.40
N ALA A 9 -3.16 15.05 7.90
CA ALA A 9 -2.18 14.15 7.28
C ALA A 9 -1.05 13.87 8.28
N VAL A 10 -0.74 12.59 8.49
CA VAL A 10 0.43 12.15 9.26
C VAL A 10 1.37 11.48 8.29
N SER A 11 2.54 12.07 8.07
CA SER A 11 3.60 11.50 7.23
C SER A 11 4.56 10.71 8.12
N ILE A 12 4.78 9.45 7.76
CA ILE A 12 5.61 8.52 8.53
C ILE A 12 6.74 8.06 7.62
N ALA A 13 7.98 8.36 8.00
CA ALA A 13 9.15 7.79 7.36
C ALA A 13 9.44 6.40 7.97
N ASN A 14 10.07 5.52 7.20
CA ASN A 14 10.61 4.28 7.76
C ASN A 14 11.78 4.58 8.71
N GLY A 15 12.08 3.63 9.59
CA GLY A 15 13.24 3.68 10.45
C GLY A 15 14.56 3.70 9.67
N THR A 16 15.64 4.09 10.35
CA THR A 16 16.98 4.23 9.74
C THR A 16 17.92 3.06 10.07
N GLY A 17 17.36 2.04 10.64
CA GLY A 17 17.97 1.15 11.01
C GLY A 17 18.96 0.15 11.25
N ASP A 18 18.50 -0.77 11.94
CA ASP A 18 19.23 -1.90 12.50
C ASP A 18 18.62 -3.23 12.05
N ALA A 19 17.60 -3.20 11.21
CA ALA A 19 17.06 -4.43 10.64
C ALA A 19 18.04 -5.05 9.64
N GLN A 20 18.24 -6.33 9.78
CA GLN A 20 18.98 -7.11 8.79
C GLN A 20 18.29 -7.00 7.42
N GLY A 21 18.99 -6.49 6.44
CA GLY A 21 18.52 -6.30 5.06
C GLY A 21 18.03 -4.88 4.82
N SER A 22 16.83 -4.53 5.18
CA SER A 22 16.24 -3.22 4.92
C SER A 22 15.13 -2.92 5.93
N GLU A 23 15.32 -1.87 6.71
CA GLU A 23 14.29 -1.38 7.65
C GLU A 23 12.99 -1.07 6.92
N ARG A 24 13.08 -0.37 5.79
CA ARG A 24 11.91 -0.10 4.94
C ARG A 24 11.22 -1.39 4.46
N GLY A 25 12.00 -2.40 4.08
CA GLY A 25 11.45 -3.70 3.67
C GLY A 25 10.74 -4.40 4.82
N LEU A 26 11.35 -4.39 6.01
CA LEU A 26 10.77 -4.96 7.22
C LEU A 26 9.44 -4.29 7.59
N GLU A 27 9.40 -2.97 7.58
CA GLU A 27 8.22 -2.19 7.96
C GLU A 27 7.12 -2.20 6.90
N TYR A 28 7.48 -1.98 5.62
CA TYR A 28 6.50 -1.69 4.57
C TYR A 28 6.12 -2.89 3.73
N ASP A 29 7.05 -3.83 3.50
CA ASP A 29 6.82 -4.96 2.58
C ASP A 29 6.43 -6.25 3.31
N THR A 30 6.45 -6.26 4.67
CA THR A 30 6.04 -7.42 5.45
C THR A 30 4.53 -7.62 5.40
N MET A 31 4.11 -8.79 4.94
CA MET A 31 2.69 -9.18 4.81
C MET A 31 2.06 -9.49 6.18
N SER A 32 1.86 -8.45 6.99
CA SER A 32 1.28 -8.55 8.34
C SER A 32 0.58 -7.27 8.79
N GLY A 33 -0.20 -7.35 9.88
CA GLY A 33 -0.85 -6.19 10.51
C GLY A 33 0.04 -5.37 11.42
N LYS A 34 1.28 -5.82 11.69
CA LYS A 34 2.15 -5.22 12.72
C LYS A 34 2.43 -3.73 12.51
N TYR A 35 2.66 -3.31 11.27
CA TYR A 35 2.92 -1.90 10.98
C TYR A 35 1.69 -1.02 11.26
N ALA A 36 0.49 -1.50 10.92
CA ALA A 36 -0.74 -0.78 11.27
C ALA A 36 -0.93 -0.69 12.80
N GLU A 37 -0.62 -1.74 13.53
CA GLU A 37 -0.67 -1.76 14.99
C GLU A 37 0.33 -0.79 15.62
N PHE A 38 1.56 -0.74 15.12
CA PHE A 38 2.57 0.23 15.53
C PHE A 38 2.10 1.67 15.30
N VAL A 39 1.58 1.96 14.10
CA VAL A 39 1.05 3.29 13.79
C VAL A 39 -0.09 3.66 14.74
N GLU A 40 -0.99 2.74 15.03
CA GLU A 40 -2.15 2.99 15.88
C GLU A 40 -1.80 3.18 17.35
N ARG A 41 -0.86 2.37 17.85
CA ARG A 41 -0.52 2.34 19.29
C ARG A 41 0.55 3.34 19.70
N GLU A 42 1.45 3.69 18.78
CA GLU A 42 2.62 4.52 19.10
C GLU A 42 2.63 5.84 18.35
N VAL A 43 2.50 5.81 17.01
CA VAL A 43 2.66 7.01 16.19
C VAL A 43 1.48 7.98 16.34
N LEU A 44 0.25 7.50 16.18
CA LEU A 44 -0.92 8.38 16.22
C LEU A 44 -1.18 8.99 17.59
N PRO A 45 -1.02 8.29 18.73
CA PRO A 45 -1.13 8.92 20.05
C PRO A 45 -0.11 10.04 20.27
N ARG A 46 1.12 9.81 19.86
CA ARG A 46 2.19 10.82 19.94
C ARG A 46 1.88 12.03 19.07
N ALA A 47 1.53 11.81 17.80
CA ALA A 47 1.16 12.88 16.88
C ALA A 47 -0.07 13.68 17.36
N ALA A 48 -1.06 13.00 17.97
CA ALA A 48 -2.22 13.64 18.55
C ALA A 48 -1.86 14.56 19.73
N ALA A 49 -0.95 14.09 20.60
CA ALA A 49 -0.50 14.87 21.75
C ALA A 49 0.34 16.08 21.34
N GLU A 50 1.30 15.90 20.41
CA GLU A 50 2.18 16.96 19.95
C GLU A 50 1.45 18.05 19.14
N ALA A 51 0.49 17.65 18.30
CA ALA A 51 -0.28 18.58 17.46
C ALA A 51 -1.57 19.08 18.12
N HIS A 52 -1.90 18.63 19.31
CA HIS A 52 -3.15 18.96 20.02
C HIS A 52 -4.41 18.66 19.18
N VAL A 53 -4.44 17.54 18.46
CA VAL A 53 -5.55 17.13 17.60
C VAL A 53 -6.16 15.81 18.07
N LYS A 54 -7.37 15.54 17.58
CA LYS A 54 -8.03 14.24 17.77
C LYS A 54 -8.27 13.59 16.42
N PHE A 55 -7.81 12.36 16.26
CA PHE A 55 -8.09 11.56 15.10
C PHE A 55 -9.44 10.88 15.21
N THR A 56 -10.19 10.83 14.10
CA THR A 56 -11.41 10.03 14.05
C THR A 56 -11.10 8.54 14.25
N LYS A 57 -12.01 7.83 14.92
CA LYS A 57 -11.98 6.37 15.03
C LYS A 57 -12.86 5.67 13.99
N ASP A 58 -13.63 6.43 13.21
CA ASP A 58 -14.42 5.87 12.12
C ASP A 58 -13.47 5.41 10.99
N PRO A 59 -13.40 4.11 10.66
CA PRO A 59 -12.52 3.61 9.61
C PRO A 59 -12.88 4.16 8.22
N ASN A 60 -14.13 4.61 8.01
CA ASN A 60 -14.52 5.26 6.76
C ASN A 60 -14.00 6.71 6.65
N GLY A 61 -13.64 7.33 7.76
CA GLY A 61 -12.98 8.64 7.82
C GLY A 61 -11.46 8.56 7.75
N ARG A 62 -10.88 7.35 7.64
CA ARG A 62 -9.44 7.12 7.70
C ARG A 62 -8.93 6.51 6.39
N ALA A 63 -7.78 7.00 5.93
CA ALA A 63 -7.15 6.52 4.72
C ALA A 63 -5.66 6.23 4.96
N THR A 64 -5.16 5.23 4.30
CA THR A 64 -3.73 4.95 4.12
C THR A 64 -3.32 5.37 2.72
N MET A 65 -2.16 5.99 2.60
CA MET A 65 -1.64 6.45 1.31
C MET A 65 -0.14 6.21 1.26
N GLY A 66 0.34 5.79 0.11
CA GLY A 66 1.76 5.64 -0.09
C GLY A 66 2.15 5.50 -1.56
N TYR A 67 3.45 5.55 -1.76
CA TYR A 67 4.10 5.43 -3.05
C TYR A 67 5.11 4.28 -3.00
N SER A 68 5.24 3.50 -4.08
CA SER A 68 6.17 2.36 -4.16
C SER A 68 5.91 1.35 -3.03
N SER A 69 6.90 0.99 -2.23
CA SER A 69 6.73 0.15 -1.02
C SER A 69 5.69 0.74 -0.05
N GLY A 70 5.63 2.08 0.08
CA GLY A 70 4.58 2.74 0.86
C GLY A 70 3.17 2.51 0.29
N GLY A 71 3.03 2.35 -1.04
CA GLY A 71 1.76 2.00 -1.69
C GLY A 71 1.32 0.56 -1.37
N ALA A 72 2.25 -0.38 -1.34
CA ALA A 72 1.99 -1.75 -0.87
C ALA A 72 1.64 -1.75 0.63
N CYS A 73 2.43 -1.04 1.45
CA CYS A 73 2.17 -0.88 2.88
C CYS A 73 0.77 -0.32 3.16
N ALA A 74 0.34 0.70 2.41
CA ALA A 74 -1.00 1.28 2.55
C ALA A 74 -2.11 0.23 2.37
N LEU A 75 -1.96 -0.68 1.40
CA LEU A 75 -2.90 -1.78 1.23
C LEU A 75 -2.75 -2.84 2.32
N ILE A 76 -1.53 -3.22 2.68
CA ILE A 76 -1.25 -4.21 3.74
C ILE A 76 -1.91 -3.78 5.06
N MET A 77 -1.75 -2.52 5.46
CA MET A 77 -2.38 -1.96 6.65
C MET A 77 -3.90 -2.13 6.62
N ALA A 78 -4.56 -1.68 5.56
CA ALA A 78 -6.01 -1.76 5.43
C ALA A 78 -6.52 -3.20 5.23
N TRP A 79 -5.71 -4.06 4.62
CA TRP A 79 -6.04 -5.46 4.43
C TRP A 79 -6.10 -6.24 5.75
N HIS A 80 -5.13 -6.02 6.61
CA HIS A 80 -5.07 -6.69 7.91
C HIS A 80 -5.97 -6.04 8.96
N HIS A 81 -6.17 -4.71 8.87
CA HIS A 81 -6.95 -3.93 9.82
C HIS A 81 -8.04 -3.08 9.15
N PRO A 82 -9.04 -3.69 8.47
CA PRO A 82 -10.14 -2.96 7.84
C PRO A 82 -11.07 -2.29 8.85
N GLU A 83 -10.98 -2.66 10.12
CA GLU A 83 -11.65 -1.97 11.23
C GLU A 83 -10.99 -0.64 11.60
N LEU A 84 -9.74 -0.44 11.18
CA LEU A 84 -8.99 0.81 11.38
C LEU A 84 -8.97 1.68 10.13
N TYR A 85 -8.79 1.08 8.94
CA TYR A 85 -8.59 1.80 7.68
C TYR A 85 -9.44 1.18 6.58
N ARG A 86 -10.25 2.01 5.90
CA ARG A 86 -11.11 1.53 4.80
C ARG A 86 -10.86 2.22 3.47
N ARG A 87 -9.91 3.14 3.41
CA ARG A 87 -9.55 3.83 2.16
C ARG A 87 -8.06 3.69 1.92
N VAL A 88 -7.71 3.26 0.73
CA VAL A 88 -6.34 3.03 0.30
C VAL A 88 -6.05 3.83 -0.95
N LEU A 89 -4.94 4.56 -0.95
CA LEU A 89 -4.39 5.22 -2.12
C LEU A 89 -2.97 4.70 -2.34
N ALA A 90 -2.79 3.93 -3.41
CA ALA A 90 -1.49 3.35 -3.75
C ALA A 90 -1.00 3.92 -5.09
N TYR A 91 0.09 4.65 -5.03
CA TYR A 91 0.78 5.18 -6.20
C TYR A 91 1.95 4.29 -6.55
N SER A 92 1.99 3.74 -7.75
CA SER A 92 3.03 2.80 -8.21
C SER A 92 3.34 1.73 -7.15
N GLY A 93 2.29 1.11 -6.59
CA GLY A 93 2.41 0.20 -5.46
C GLY A 93 3.28 -1.01 -5.78
N THR A 94 4.16 -1.36 -4.86
CA THR A 94 5.08 -2.49 -4.96
C THR A 94 4.33 -3.81 -4.69
N PHE A 95 3.40 -4.19 -5.58
CA PHE A 95 2.68 -5.46 -5.49
C PHE A 95 3.43 -6.61 -6.16
N ILE A 96 4.76 -6.62 -5.98
CA ILE A 96 5.70 -7.58 -6.55
C ILE A 96 6.23 -8.54 -5.48
N ASN A 97 7.03 -9.52 -5.91
CA ASN A 97 7.70 -10.45 -5.01
C ASN A 97 8.87 -9.76 -4.29
N GLN A 98 8.53 -8.92 -3.33
CA GLN A 98 9.50 -8.20 -2.49
C GLN A 98 9.04 -8.25 -1.04
N GLN A 99 9.77 -8.97 -0.22
CA GLN A 99 9.52 -9.05 1.21
C GLN A 99 10.81 -9.43 1.93
N TRP A 100 11.03 -8.78 3.07
CA TRP A 100 12.11 -9.14 3.98
C TRP A 100 11.66 -8.92 5.44
N PRO A 101 11.93 -9.86 6.35
CA PRO A 101 12.47 -11.21 6.09
C PRO A 101 11.50 -12.10 5.29
N TYR A 102 12.01 -13.21 4.76
CA TYR A 102 11.17 -14.19 4.06
C TYR A 102 10.09 -14.74 5.00
N ASN A 103 8.86 -14.81 4.48
CA ASN A 103 7.71 -15.34 5.19
C ASN A 103 7.14 -16.55 4.44
N PRO A 104 7.20 -17.77 4.99
CA PRO A 104 6.67 -18.95 4.32
C PRO A 104 5.14 -18.96 4.18
N GLN A 105 4.39 -18.13 4.93
CA GLN A 105 2.95 -17.96 4.77
C GLN A 105 2.59 -16.98 3.64
N ALA A 106 3.54 -16.19 3.18
CA ALA A 106 3.39 -15.29 2.04
C ALA A 106 4.70 -15.27 1.25
N PRO A 107 5.08 -16.39 0.60
CA PRO A 107 6.40 -16.57 0.00
C PRO A 107 6.70 -15.58 -1.13
N HIS A 108 5.67 -15.02 -1.76
CA HIS A 108 5.79 -14.04 -2.83
C HIS A 108 5.47 -12.60 -2.36
N GLY A 109 5.43 -12.37 -1.03
CA GLY A 109 5.19 -11.02 -0.49
C GLY A 109 3.90 -10.40 -1.02
N ALA A 110 3.94 -9.13 -1.43
CA ALA A 110 2.76 -8.42 -1.91
C ALA A 110 2.23 -8.89 -3.28
N TRP A 111 2.99 -9.69 -4.03
CA TRP A 111 2.51 -10.39 -5.23
C TRP A 111 1.33 -11.30 -4.93
N GLU A 112 1.29 -11.89 -3.73
CA GLU A 112 0.22 -12.75 -3.25
C GLU A 112 -1.18 -12.12 -3.36
N PHE A 113 -1.27 -10.80 -3.22
CA PHE A 113 -2.56 -10.11 -3.28
C PHE A 113 -3.32 -10.45 -4.56
N HIS A 114 -2.69 -10.33 -5.70
CA HIS A 114 -3.33 -10.57 -6.99
C HIS A 114 -3.15 -12.01 -7.50
N GLU A 115 -2.16 -12.75 -6.99
CA GLU A 115 -1.96 -14.13 -7.36
C GLU A 115 -3.09 -15.02 -6.81
N HIS A 116 -3.45 -14.85 -5.54
CA HIS A 116 -4.50 -15.69 -4.95
C HIS A 116 -5.17 -15.09 -3.69
N LEU A 117 -4.53 -14.21 -2.94
CA LEU A 117 -5.01 -13.78 -1.62
C LEU A 117 -6.38 -13.07 -1.71
N ILE A 118 -6.52 -12.10 -2.61
CA ILE A 118 -7.80 -11.40 -2.82
C ILE A 118 -8.86 -12.37 -3.33
N ALA A 119 -8.51 -13.23 -4.29
CA ALA A 119 -9.47 -14.18 -4.87
C ALA A 119 -10.02 -15.17 -3.84
N ARG A 120 -9.18 -15.69 -2.95
CA ARG A 120 -9.54 -16.70 -1.95
C ARG A 120 -10.16 -16.12 -0.67
N SER A 121 -9.95 -14.83 -0.40
CA SER A 121 -10.47 -14.20 0.82
C SER A 121 -11.91 -13.70 0.66
N PRO A 122 -12.70 -13.64 1.74
CA PRO A 122 -13.92 -12.84 1.75
C PRO A 122 -13.63 -11.39 1.41
N ARG A 123 -14.56 -10.74 0.68
CA ARG A 123 -14.42 -9.33 0.33
C ARG A 123 -14.37 -8.47 1.59
N LYS A 124 -13.30 -7.69 1.74
CA LYS A 124 -13.12 -6.76 2.85
C LYS A 124 -13.82 -5.40 2.54
N PRO A 125 -14.28 -4.67 3.55
CA PRO A 125 -14.98 -3.38 3.35
C PRO A 125 -14.02 -2.22 3.10
N ILE A 126 -13.09 -2.40 2.16
CA ILE A 126 -12.08 -1.40 1.78
C ILE A 126 -12.36 -0.83 0.39
N ARG A 127 -12.01 0.43 0.19
CA ARG A 127 -12.03 1.13 -1.10
C ARG A 127 -10.61 1.42 -1.52
N ILE A 128 -10.28 1.13 -2.77
CA ILE A 128 -8.89 1.14 -3.23
C ILE A 128 -8.77 2.04 -4.46
N TRP A 129 -7.84 2.96 -4.41
CA TRP A 129 -7.39 3.72 -5.57
C TRP A 129 -5.96 3.31 -5.90
N LEU A 130 -5.73 2.91 -7.15
CA LEU A 130 -4.44 2.47 -7.67
C LEU A 130 -4.02 3.35 -8.83
N GLN A 131 -2.75 3.65 -8.93
CA GLN A 131 -2.16 4.29 -10.10
C GLN A 131 -0.82 3.63 -10.42
N VAL A 132 -0.55 3.45 -11.71
CA VAL A 132 0.77 3.02 -12.21
C VAL A 132 1.05 3.73 -13.53
N GLY A 133 2.33 3.99 -13.81
CA GLY A 133 2.80 4.48 -15.10
C GLY A 133 3.01 3.34 -16.09
N ASP A 134 2.81 3.57 -17.39
CA ASP A 134 3.06 2.58 -18.43
C ASP A 134 4.55 2.30 -18.69
N GLN A 135 5.43 3.14 -18.15
CA GLN A 135 6.87 3.00 -18.15
C GLN A 135 7.43 2.81 -16.74
N ASP A 136 6.62 2.23 -15.85
CA ASP A 136 7.02 1.92 -14.48
C ASP A 136 8.06 0.79 -14.44
N LEU A 137 8.59 0.48 -13.24
CA LEU A 137 9.74 -0.40 -13.11
C LEU A 137 9.50 -1.80 -13.67
N LEU A 138 10.36 -2.16 -14.57
CA LEU A 138 10.65 -3.52 -14.99
C LEU A 138 12.09 -3.80 -14.54
N ASN A 139 12.26 -4.53 -13.44
CA ASN A 139 13.59 -4.73 -12.87
C ASN A 139 14.23 -6.04 -13.36
N PRO A 140 15.11 -5.99 -14.38
CA PRO A 140 15.72 -7.19 -14.97
C PRO A 140 16.61 -7.95 -13.99
N ASN A 141 17.16 -7.29 -12.96
CA ASN A 141 18.07 -7.93 -12.01
C ASN A 141 17.35 -8.87 -11.02
N VAL A 142 16.04 -8.69 -10.86
CA VAL A 142 15.20 -9.47 -9.93
C VAL A 142 14.06 -10.19 -10.63
N MET A 143 14.01 -10.14 -11.95
CA MET A 143 12.95 -10.77 -12.76
C MET A 143 13.12 -12.29 -12.97
N ARG A 144 14.04 -12.92 -12.27
CA ARG A 144 14.28 -14.34 -12.37
C ARG A 144 13.05 -15.24 -12.15
N ASP A 145 12.05 -14.73 -11.46
CA ASP A 145 10.81 -15.43 -11.15
C ASP A 145 9.57 -14.86 -11.87
N GLY A 146 9.76 -13.82 -12.69
CA GLY A 146 8.67 -13.15 -13.41
C GLY A 146 7.75 -12.29 -12.54
N MET A 147 8.05 -12.08 -11.26
CA MET A 147 7.18 -11.42 -10.28
C MET A 147 7.69 -10.02 -9.86
N HIS A 148 8.46 -9.35 -10.74
CA HIS A 148 9.08 -8.04 -10.42
C HIS A 148 8.76 -6.96 -11.47
N ASP A 149 7.63 -7.10 -12.16
CA ASP A 149 7.08 -6.11 -13.08
C ASP A 149 6.00 -5.29 -12.38
N TRP A 150 6.26 -4.00 -12.12
CA TRP A 150 5.31 -3.11 -11.44
C TRP A 150 4.04 -2.87 -12.25
N VAL A 151 4.18 -2.74 -13.58
CA VAL A 151 3.03 -2.51 -14.47
C VAL A 151 2.10 -3.71 -14.42
N LEU A 152 2.65 -4.89 -14.68
CA LEU A 152 1.90 -6.16 -14.66
C LEU A 152 1.26 -6.41 -13.31
N ALA A 153 1.98 -6.18 -12.20
CA ALA A 153 1.47 -6.37 -10.85
C ALA A 153 0.26 -5.47 -10.56
N ASN A 154 0.33 -4.18 -10.92
CA ASN A 154 -0.77 -3.24 -10.71
C ASN A 154 -1.96 -3.50 -11.64
N GLU A 155 -1.74 -3.93 -12.89
CA GLU A 155 -2.80 -4.39 -13.78
C GLU A 155 -3.50 -5.64 -13.24
N ASN A 156 -2.73 -6.61 -12.73
CA ASN A 156 -3.28 -7.82 -12.12
C ASN A 156 -4.06 -7.50 -10.84
N MET A 157 -3.59 -6.54 -10.03
CA MET A 157 -4.37 -6.00 -8.91
C MET A 157 -5.73 -5.47 -9.38
N ALA A 158 -5.77 -4.65 -10.43
CA ALA A 158 -7.04 -4.13 -10.97
C ALA A 158 -7.97 -5.25 -11.44
N LYS A 159 -7.43 -6.27 -12.13
CA LYS A 159 -8.20 -7.44 -12.61
C LYS A 159 -8.84 -8.22 -11.46
N VAL A 160 -8.08 -8.55 -10.41
CA VAL A 160 -8.59 -9.34 -9.29
C VAL A 160 -9.59 -8.53 -8.44
N LEU A 161 -9.38 -7.23 -8.28
CA LEU A 161 -10.33 -6.35 -7.58
C LEU A 161 -11.66 -6.25 -8.33
N ALA A 162 -11.62 -6.15 -9.66
CA ALA A 162 -12.82 -6.18 -10.50
C ALA A 162 -13.57 -7.52 -10.34
N ALA A 163 -12.88 -8.64 -10.46
CA ALA A 163 -13.46 -9.97 -10.34
C ALA A 163 -14.13 -10.21 -8.97
N LYS A 164 -13.61 -9.58 -7.92
CA LYS A 164 -14.17 -9.65 -6.55
C LYS A 164 -15.17 -8.54 -6.22
N ASN A 165 -15.56 -7.73 -7.21
CA ASN A 165 -16.50 -6.60 -7.04
C ASN A 165 -16.09 -5.60 -5.95
N TYR A 166 -14.79 -5.31 -5.80
CA TYR A 166 -14.34 -4.26 -4.91
C TYR A 166 -14.74 -2.88 -5.44
N HIS A 167 -14.94 -1.93 -4.54
CA HIS A 167 -15.01 -0.52 -4.91
C HIS A 167 -13.59 -0.02 -5.12
N TYR A 168 -13.15 0.03 -6.39
CA TYR A 168 -11.81 0.47 -6.73
C TYR A 168 -11.81 1.42 -7.93
N GLN A 169 -10.72 2.17 -8.07
CA GLN A 169 -10.38 2.92 -9.26
C GLN A 169 -8.94 2.60 -9.65
N PHE A 170 -8.72 2.36 -10.93
CA PHE A 170 -7.39 2.15 -11.48
C PHE A 170 -7.07 3.25 -12.49
N VAL A 171 -5.95 3.94 -12.29
CA VAL A 171 -5.43 4.99 -13.17
C VAL A 171 -4.15 4.48 -13.82
N PHE A 172 -4.23 4.24 -15.12
CA PHE A 172 -3.09 3.87 -15.94
C PHE A 172 -2.54 5.13 -16.61
N ALA A 173 -1.40 5.64 -16.12
CA ALA A 173 -0.83 6.90 -16.56
C ALA A 173 0.09 6.68 -17.77
N ARG A 174 -0.22 7.36 -18.90
CA ARG A 174 0.58 7.28 -20.12
C ARG A 174 1.86 8.10 -20.03
N ASN A 175 2.96 7.56 -20.59
CA ASN A 175 4.29 8.16 -20.59
C ASN A 175 4.79 8.51 -19.17
N ALA A 176 4.39 7.72 -18.19
CA ALA A 176 4.76 7.89 -16.80
C ALA A 176 5.67 6.76 -16.35
N VAL A 177 6.76 7.12 -15.71
CA VAL A 177 7.74 6.19 -15.12
C VAL A 177 7.48 6.00 -13.63
N HIS A 178 8.27 5.16 -12.98
CA HIS A 178 8.29 5.04 -11.52
C HIS A 178 8.93 6.29 -10.90
N VAL A 179 8.28 7.40 -10.97
CA VAL A 179 8.79 8.62 -10.34
C VAL A 179 7.65 9.42 -9.83
N ASP A 180 7.88 9.75 -8.71
CA ASP A 180 8.59 10.88 -8.26
C ASP A 180 7.81 12.16 -8.20
N ARG A 181 6.89 12.44 -8.92
CA ARG A 181 6.00 13.61 -8.77
C ARG A 181 4.87 13.44 -9.76
N PRO A 182 3.66 13.23 -9.32
CA PRO A 182 2.55 13.50 -10.19
C PRO A 182 2.62 14.98 -10.54
N THR A 183 3.13 15.32 -11.72
CA THR A 183 2.83 16.60 -12.34
C THR A 183 1.34 16.58 -12.65
N VAL A 184 0.56 16.91 -11.63
CA VAL A 184 -0.83 17.29 -11.82
C VAL A 184 -0.78 18.62 -12.55
N ARG A 185 -0.95 18.57 -13.86
CA ARG A 185 -1.30 19.75 -14.66
C ARG A 185 -2.80 20.01 -14.56
#